data_380e3fd6f54dc355dd75a647ddce15aa
#
_entry.id   380e3fd6f54dc355dd75a647ddce15aa
#
_cell.length_a   1.000
_cell.length_b   1.000
_cell.length_c   1.000
_cell.angle_alpha   90.00
_cell.angle_beta   90.00
_cell.angle_gamma   90.00
#
_symmetry.space_group_name_H-M   'P 1'
#
loop_
_entity.id
_entity.type
_entity.pdbx_description
1 polymer ?
#
loop_
_entity_poly.entity_id
_entity_poly.type
_entity_poly.pdbx_seq_one_letter_code
_entity_poly.pdbx_strand_id
1 'polypeptide(L)'
;MVEQKPSAIQQLVWFQSGPPRLELTEEGSFLCLYLDGIMQSKMNQLAPAATLSAHLGPILFSLQQFKPDAVLQLGLGGGDINRFVTTVLPNTQLLTVELSQVVIDTYQRF
;
A
#
# COMPACT_ATOMS: atom_id res chain seq x y z
N MET A 1 36.41 6.48 6.38
CA MET A 1 34.98 6.73 6.58
C MET A 1 34.28 6.59 5.23
N VAL A 2 33.41 5.63 5.13
CA VAL A 2 32.64 5.47 3.90
C VAL A 2 31.45 6.41 3.99
N GLU A 3 31.43 7.39 3.12
CA GLU A 3 30.29 8.27 2.99
C GLU A 3 29.16 7.49 2.35
N GLN A 4 28.10 7.22 3.11
CA GLN A 4 26.90 6.67 2.50
C GLN A 4 26.28 7.75 1.63
N LYS A 5 26.24 7.50 0.33
CA LYS A 5 25.36 8.26 -0.53
C LYS A 5 23.96 8.13 0.00
N PRO A 6 23.26 9.22 0.33
CA PRO A 6 21.84 9.11 0.56
C PRO A 6 21.23 8.48 -0.68
N SER A 7 20.52 7.38 -0.50
CA SER A 7 19.57 6.92 -1.47
C SER A 7 18.64 8.07 -1.84
N ALA A 8 17.78 7.93 -2.82
CA ALA A 8 16.87 8.96 -3.28
C ALA A 8 16.34 9.81 -2.11
N ILE A 9 16.29 11.13 -2.30
CA ILE A 9 15.81 12.06 -1.29
C ILE A 9 14.39 11.69 -0.91
N GLN A 10 14.20 11.41 0.37
CA GLN A 10 12.89 11.13 0.93
C GLN A 10 12.17 12.46 1.20
N GLN A 11 11.00 12.62 0.60
CA GLN A 11 10.19 13.82 0.75
C GLN A 11 8.85 13.48 1.36
N LEU A 12 8.49 14.16 2.45
CA LEU A 12 7.18 14.01 3.06
C LEU A 12 6.10 14.61 2.17
N VAL A 13 5.10 13.81 1.82
CA VAL A 13 4.00 14.20 0.93
C VAL A 13 2.70 14.40 1.70
N TRP A 14 2.50 13.62 2.77
CA TRP A 14 1.28 13.63 3.56
C TRP A 14 1.58 13.21 4.98
N PHE A 15 0.92 13.84 5.94
CA PHE A 15 1.11 13.54 7.35
C PHE A 15 -0.22 13.64 8.09
N GLN A 16 -0.47 12.66 8.97
CA GLN A 16 -1.56 12.71 9.93
C GLN A 16 -1.02 12.35 11.31
N SER A 17 -1.36 13.16 12.31
CA SER A 17 -0.80 12.98 13.67
C SER A 17 -1.32 11.73 14.37
N GLY A 18 -2.43 11.19 13.91
CA GLY A 18 -2.95 9.94 14.44
C GLY A 18 -3.77 10.03 15.71
N PRO A 19 -3.90 8.94 16.51
CA PRO A 19 -3.29 7.63 16.36
C PRO A 19 -3.90 6.76 15.22
N PRO A 20 -3.10 5.98 14.49
CA PRO A 20 -1.64 5.97 14.47
C PRO A 20 -1.06 7.20 13.72
N ARG A 21 0.19 7.55 14.03
CA ARG A 21 0.89 8.59 13.26
C ARG A 21 1.17 8.04 11.87
N LEU A 22 0.71 8.75 10.87
CA LEU A 22 0.85 8.32 9.49
C LEU A 22 1.73 9.29 8.72
N GLU A 23 2.73 8.75 8.03
CA GLU A 23 3.58 9.50 7.13
C GLU A 23 3.58 8.85 5.76
N LEU A 24 3.36 9.65 4.73
CA LEU A 24 3.50 9.21 3.35
C LEU A 24 4.65 9.99 2.75
N THR A 25 5.67 9.27 2.26
CA THR A 25 6.85 9.88 1.68
C THR A 25 6.99 9.49 0.22
N GLU A 26 7.65 10.34 -0.54
CA GLU A 26 8.01 10.08 -1.91
C GLU A 26 9.51 9.86 -1.99
N GLU A 27 9.92 8.77 -2.61
CA GLU A 27 11.31 8.36 -2.78
C GLU A 27 11.49 7.91 -4.22
N GLY A 28 11.99 8.80 -5.09
CA GLY A 28 12.01 8.53 -6.53
C GLY A 28 10.60 8.34 -7.07
N SER A 29 10.35 7.21 -7.71
CA SER A 29 9.01 6.85 -8.21
C SER A 29 8.14 6.14 -7.18
N PHE A 30 8.65 5.95 -5.94
CA PHE A 30 7.94 5.19 -4.92
C PHE A 30 7.21 6.11 -3.94
N LEU A 31 6.00 5.72 -3.57
CA LEU A 31 5.30 6.22 -2.39
C LEU A 31 5.44 5.21 -1.27
N CYS A 32 5.91 5.66 -0.11
CA CYS A 32 6.16 4.81 1.05
C CYS A 32 5.24 5.24 2.20
N LEU A 33 4.48 4.29 2.73
CA LEU A 33 3.57 4.53 3.85
C LEU A 33 4.19 4.01 5.14
N TYR A 34 4.24 4.88 6.14
CA TYR A 34 4.74 4.55 7.48
C TYR A 34 3.62 4.78 8.50
N LEU A 35 3.43 3.82 9.39
CA LEU A 35 2.58 3.96 10.58
C LEU A 35 3.45 3.86 11.82
N ASP A 36 3.42 4.89 12.65
CA ASP A 36 4.27 4.98 13.86
C ASP A 36 5.74 4.70 13.58
N GLY A 37 6.23 5.20 12.43
CA GLY A 37 7.63 5.05 12.02
C GLY A 37 7.97 3.71 11.36
N ILE A 38 7.01 2.79 11.23
CA ILE A 38 7.24 1.47 10.62
C ILE A 38 6.64 1.46 9.22
N MET A 39 7.47 1.08 8.23
CA MET A 39 7.00 0.96 6.85
C MET A 39 5.93 -0.11 6.72
N GLN A 40 4.78 0.27 6.20
CA GLN A 40 3.65 -0.63 5.94
C GLN A 40 3.55 -1.02 4.48
N SER A 41 3.89 -0.12 3.59
CA SER A 41 3.68 -0.33 2.17
C SER A 41 4.62 0.56 1.35
N LYS A 42 4.98 0.05 0.19
CA LYS A 42 5.75 0.77 -0.81
C LYS A 42 5.09 0.55 -2.15
N MET A 43 4.73 1.63 -2.83
CA MET A 43 4.05 1.58 -4.12
C MET A 43 4.91 2.26 -5.19
N ASN A 44 5.08 1.61 -6.33
CA ASN A 44 5.65 2.26 -7.50
C ASN A 44 4.54 3.04 -8.22
N GLN A 45 4.68 4.36 -8.29
CA GLN A 45 3.67 5.22 -8.93
C GLN A 45 3.54 4.94 -10.44
N LEU A 46 4.56 4.39 -11.06
CA LEU A 46 4.54 4.01 -12.47
C LEU A 46 3.84 2.67 -12.71
N ALA A 47 3.68 1.86 -11.68
CA ALA A 47 3.00 0.57 -11.73
C ALA A 47 2.29 0.31 -10.39
N PRO A 48 1.19 1.04 -10.10
CA PRO A 48 0.55 1.00 -8.77
C PRO A 48 0.03 -0.38 -8.36
N ALA A 49 -0.33 -1.23 -9.32
CA ALA A 49 -0.83 -2.57 -9.03
C ALA A 49 0.28 -3.59 -8.80
N ALA A 50 1.54 -3.24 -9.08
CA ALA A 50 2.67 -4.14 -8.84
C ALA A 50 2.93 -4.28 -7.35
N THR A 51 3.06 -5.53 -6.88
CA THR A 51 3.34 -5.82 -5.50
C THR A 51 4.84 -5.84 -5.25
N LEU A 52 5.29 -5.05 -4.27
CA LEU A 52 6.68 -4.99 -3.86
C LEU A 52 6.93 -5.75 -2.54
N SER A 53 5.87 -6.23 -1.90
CA SER A 53 5.95 -6.99 -0.64
C SER A 53 5.89 -8.48 -0.94
N ALA A 54 6.98 -9.18 -0.69
CA ALA A 54 7.11 -10.61 -1.01
C ALA A 54 6.05 -11.48 -0.30
N HIS A 55 5.64 -11.10 0.92
CA HIS A 55 4.64 -11.86 1.68
C HIS A 55 3.24 -11.82 1.06
N LEU A 56 2.96 -10.87 0.19
CA LEU A 56 1.68 -10.80 -0.52
C LEU A 56 1.62 -11.70 -1.75
N GLY A 57 2.78 -12.14 -2.27
CA GLY A 57 2.85 -12.96 -3.47
C GLY A 57 1.94 -14.17 -3.47
N PRO A 58 1.97 -15.03 -2.42
CA PRO A 58 1.09 -16.20 -2.34
C PRO A 58 -0.40 -15.85 -2.32
N ILE A 59 -0.77 -14.76 -1.65
CA ILE A 59 -2.16 -14.30 -1.59
C ILE A 59 -2.62 -13.87 -2.97
N LEU A 60 -1.84 -13.04 -3.66
CA LEU A 60 -2.19 -12.54 -4.98
C LEU A 60 -2.22 -13.65 -6.02
N PHE A 61 -1.29 -14.60 -5.94
CA PHE A 61 -1.30 -15.78 -6.79
C PHE A 61 -2.58 -16.58 -6.62
N SER A 62 -3.01 -16.81 -5.37
CA SER A 62 -4.25 -17.55 -5.08
C SER A 62 -5.46 -16.82 -5.67
N LEU A 63 -5.54 -15.50 -5.53
CA LEU A 63 -6.62 -14.72 -6.11
C LEU A 63 -6.67 -14.84 -7.64
N GLN A 64 -5.51 -14.81 -8.30
CA GLN A 64 -5.44 -15.00 -9.74
C GLN A 64 -5.89 -16.39 -10.19
N GLN A 65 -5.53 -17.42 -9.42
CA GLN A 65 -5.87 -18.80 -9.77
C GLN A 65 -7.37 -19.08 -9.57
N PHE A 66 -7.94 -18.63 -8.48
CA PHE A 66 -9.33 -18.91 -8.13
C PHE A 66 -10.32 -17.93 -8.72
N LYS A 67 -9.91 -16.71 -9.01
CA LYS A 67 -10.75 -15.62 -9.56
C LYS A 67 -12.12 -15.55 -8.85
N PRO A 68 -12.11 -15.30 -7.53
CA PRO A 68 -13.35 -15.31 -6.76
C PRO A 68 -14.29 -14.18 -7.20
N ASP A 69 -15.60 -14.39 -7.05
CA ASP A 69 -16.59 -13.35 -7.33
C ASP A 69 -16.54 -12.24 -6.29
N ALA A 70 -16.24 -12.58 -5.04
CA ALA A 70 -16.19 -11.63 -3.94
C ALA A 70 -15.07 -11.99 -2.97
N VAL A 71 -14.44 -10.97 -2.41
CA VAL A 71 -13.37 -11.08 -1.41
C VAL A 71 -13.68 -10.17 -0.24
N LEU A 72 -13.53 -10.67 0.97
CA LEU A 72 -13.52 -9.87 2.19
C LEU A 72 -12.09 -9.71 2.66
N GLN A 73 -11.64 -8.46 2.76
CA GLN A 73 -10.31 -8.11 3.24
C GLN A 73 -10.43 -7.46 4.62
N LEU A 74 -9.68 -7.98 5.57
CA LEU A 74 -9.59 -7.38 6.91
C LEU A 74 -8.25 -6.64 7.01
N GLY A 75 -8.34 -5.33 7.14
CA GLY A 75 -7.20 -4.45 7.14
C GLY A 75 -6.85 -3.94 5.73
N LEU A 76 -6.62 -2.64 5.63
CA LEU A 76 -6.31 -1.97 4.35
C LEU A 76 -4.80 -1.82 4.14
N GLY A 77 -4.07 -1.40 5.16
CA GLY A 77 -2.66 -1.06 5.04
C GLY A 77 -2.45 0.02 4.00
N GLY A 78 -1.51 -0.21 3.10
CA GLY A 78 -1.24 0.70 1.99
C GLY A 78 -2.11 0.48 0.75
N GLY A 79 -3.08 -0.45 0.81
CA GLY A 79 -3.97 -0.71 -0.31
C GLY A 79 -3.37 -1.56 -1.43
N ASP A 80 -2.33 -2.33 -1.15
CA ASP A 80 -1.66 -3.16 -2.17
C ASP A 80 -2.62 -4.17 -2.81
N ILE A 81 -3.39 -4.89 -1.99
CA ILE A 81 -4.36 -5.86 -2.47
C ILE A 81 -5.48 -5.15 -3.24
N ASN A 82 -5.92 -4.00 -2.75
CA ASN A 82 -6.97 -3.22 -3.38
C ASN A 82 -6.57 -2.78 -4.79
N ARG A 83 -5.36 -2.25 -4.96
CA ARG A 83 -4.86 -1.85 -6.27
C ARG A 83 -4.72 -3.03 -7.22
N PHE A 84 -4.23 -4.17 -6.71
CA PHE A 84 -4.10 -5.38 -7.51
C PHE A 84 -5.47 -5.88 -7.99
N VAL A 85 -6.44 -6.03 -7.09
CA VAL A 85 -7.78 -6.53 -7.44
C VAL A 85 -8.48 -5.60 -8.43
N THR A 86 -8.41 -4.30 -8.20
CA THR A 86 -9.05 -3.32 -9.10
C THR A 86 -8.48 -3.39 -10.52
N THR A 87 -7.19 -3.64 -10.65
CA THR A 87 -6.51 -3.64 -11.95
C THR A 87 -6.54 -5.00 -12.63
N VAL A 88 -6.30 -6.09 -11.89
CA VAL A 88 -6.10 -7.44 -12.45
C VAL A 88 -7.39 -8.26 -12.42
N LEU A 89 -8.25 -8.02 -11.44
CA LEU A 89 -9.50 -8.76 -11.25
C LEU A 89 -10.69 -7.80 -11.17
N PRO A 90 -10.98 -7.05 -12.23
CA PRO A 90 -11.99 -5.97 -12.18
C PRO A 90 -13.41 -6.45 -11.93
N ASN A 91 -13.68 -7.74 -12.14
CA ASN A 91 -15.01 -8.33 -11.91
C ASN A 91 -15.18 -8.90 -10.50
N THR A 92 -14.12 -8.90 -9.69
CA THR A 92 -14.18 -9.35 -8.30
C THR A 92 -14.68 -8.20 -7.41
N GLN A 93 -15.70 -8.47 -6.60
CA GLN A 93 -16.15 -7.53 -5.58
C GLN A 93 -15.22 -7.62 -4.38
N LEU A 94 -14.65 -6.49 -3.99
CA LEU A 94 -13.76 -6.42 -2.84
C LEU A 94 -14.38 -5.52 -1.77
N LEU A 95 -14.63 -6.10 -0.59
CA LEU A 95 -15.03 -5.36 0.59
C LEU A 95 -13.86 -5.34 1.57
N THR A 96 -13.38 -4.15 1.89
CA THR A 96 -12.29 -3.96 2.83
C THR A 96 -12.81 -3.33 4.12
N VAL A 97 -12.45 -3.93 5.26
CA VAL A 97 -12.77 -3.41 6.58
C VAL A 97 -11.49 -2.94 7.25
N GLU A 98 -11.46 -1.67 7.62
CA GLU A 98 -10.29 -1.04 8.23
C GLU A 98 -10.72 -0.28 9.48
N LEU A 99 -10.00 -0.47 10.59
CA LEU A 99 -10.31 0.18 11.86
C LEU A 99 -9.87 1.64 11.92
N SER A 100 -8.82 2.00 11.17
CA SER A 100 -8.22 3.33 11.24
C SER A 100 -8.80 4.25 10.18
N GLN A 101 -9.51 5.29 10.60
CA GLN A 101 -10.00 6.31 9.68
C GLN A 101 -8.85 7.05 8.99
N VAL A 102 -7.73 7.24 9.67
CA VAL A 102 -6.53 7.87 9.12
C VAL A 102 -6.01 7.08 7.91
N VAL A 103 -5.99 5.76 8.01
CA VAL A 103 -5.56 4.87 6.90
C VAL A 103 -6.54 4.95 5.73
N ILE A 104 -7.83 4.92 6.00
CA ILE A 104 -8.87 5.02 4.97
C ILE A 104 -8.75 6.35 4.23
N ASP A 105 -8.65 7.45 4.96
CA ASP A 105 -8.58 8.79 4.37
C ASP A 105 -7.35 8.93 3.46
N THR A 106 -6.23 8.39 3.89
CA THR A 106 -4.99 8.43 3.11
C THR A 106 -5.12 7.61 1.83
N TYR A 107 -5.71 6.42 1.92
CA TYR A 107 -5.93 5.59 0.73
C TYR A 107 -6.85 6.27 -0.28
N GLN A 108 -7.93 6.88 0.19
CA GLN A 108 -8.89 7.56 -0.69
C GLN A 108 -8.30 8.81 -1.37
N ARG A 109 -7.30 9.43 -0.72
CA ARG A 109 -6.66 10.61 -1.25
C ARG A 109 -5.59 10.28 -2.30
N PHE A 110 -4.87 9.20 -2.14
CA PHE A 110 -3.74 8.80 -2.97
C PHE A 110 -3.95 7.43 -3.61
#